data_acdac75a961a214f33a05e8a7e8be4c5
#
_entry.id   acdac75a961a214f33a05e8a7e8be4c5
#
_cell.length_a   1.000
_cell.length_b   1.000
_cell.length_c   1.000
_cell.angle_alpha   90.00
_cell.angle_beta   90.00
_cell.angle_gamma   90.00
#
_symmetry.space_group_name_H-M   'P 1'
#
loop_
_entity.id
_entity.type
_entity.pdbx_description
1 polymer ?
#
loop_
_entity_poly.entity_id
_entity_poly.type
_entity_poly.pdbx_seq_one_letter_code
_entity_poly.pdbx_strand_id
1 'polypeptide(L)'
;MKRSSNLLILTASLIAKDAIRYTPAGLPVIHCQLHHDGELSEAKQIRQVRMNVEAVAVGDIHQELLTMDLGAVAVFEGFLTQKTLRNERLVFHITKITSNE
;
A
#
# COMPACT_ATOMS: atom_id res chain seq x y z
N MET A 1 26.50 1.56 4.18
CA MET A 1 25.22 2.03 3.64
C MET A 1 24.41 2.69 4.74
N LYS A 2 23.96 3.89 4.51
CA LYS A 2 23.08 4.58 5.47
C LYS A 2 21.66 4.06 5.36
N ARG A 3 21.03 3.85 6.51
CA ARG A 3 19.59 3.61 6.55
C ARG A 3 18.87 4.96 6.60
N SER A 4 17.85 5.11 5.79
CA SER A 4 17.03 6.30 5.76
C SER A 4 15.61 5.95 6.12
N SER A 5 14.90 6.90 6.73
CA SER A 5 13.49 6.71 7.04
C SER A 5 12.67 6.73 5.75
N ASN A 6 11.82 5.74 5.60
CA ASN A 6 10.84 5.66 4.53
C ASN A 6 9.72 4.74 5.02
N LEU A 7 8.77 5.32 5.72
CA LEU A 7 7.67 4.58 6.34
C LEU A 7 6.37 5.29 6.05
N LEU A 8 5.43 4.55 5.48
CA LEU A 8 4.06 5.00 5.32
C LEU A 8 3.14 4.07 6.11
N ILE A 9 2.29 4.67 6.93
CA ILE A 9 1.24 3.96 7.65
C ILE A 9 -0.08 4.58 7.20
N LEU A 10 -0.95 3.78 6.63
CA LEU A 10 -2.15 4.32 5.99
C LEU A 10 -3.35 3.43 6.29
N THR A 11 -4.39 4.02 6.88
CA THR A 11 -5.69 3.35 6.97
C THR A 11 -6.40 3.53 5.63
N ALA A 12 -6.75 2.43 4.99
CA ALA A 12 -7.30 2.49 3.64
C ALA A 12 -8.18 1.29 3.36
N SER A 13 -9.01 1.40 2.32
CA SER A 13 -9.80 0.30 1.81
C SER A 13 -9.15 -0.28 0.56
N LEU A 14 -9.29 -1.59 0.40
CA LEU A 14 -8.83 -2.29 -0.81
C LEU A 14 -9.90 -2.15 -1.88
N ILE A 15 -9.60 -1.41 -2.95
CA ILE A 15 -10.60 -1.16 -4.00
C ILE A 15 -10.38 -1.98 -5.26
N ALA A 16 -9.19 -2.51 -5.47
CA ALA A 16 -8.90 -3.39 -6.59
C ALA A 16 -7.66 -4.21 -6.29
N LYS A 17 -7.60 -5.43 -6.79
CA LYS A 17 -6.39 -6.25 -6.71
C LYS A 17 -6.27 -7.11 -7.97
N ASP A 18 -5.04 -7.25 -8.44
CA ASP A 18 -4.74 -8.07 -9.61
C ASP A 18 -4.51 -9.53 -9.21
N ALA A 19 -4.46 -10.40 -10.20
CA ALA A 19 -4.07 -11.79 -9.99
C ALA A 19 -2.61 -11.87 -9.55
N ILE A 20 -2.26 -12.96 -8.85
CA ILE A 20 -0.88 -13.21 -8.43
C ILE A 20 0.03 -13.31 -9.64
N ARG A 21 1.17 -12.65 -9.58
CA ARG A 21 2.27 -12.82 -10.52
C ARG A 21 3.50 -13.27 -9.75
N TYR A 22 4.51 -13.74 -10.46
CA TYR A 22 5.75 -14.19 -9.85
C TYR A 22 6.92 -13.47 -10.47
N THR A 23 7.87 -13.06 -9.61
CA THR A 23 9.14 -12.50 -10.08
C THR A 23 9.97 -13.62 -10.73
N PRO A 24 11.02 -13.27 -11.49
CA PRO A 24 11.94 -14.29 -12.03
C PRO A 24 12.54 -15.19 -10.94
N ALA A 25 12.70 -14.67 -9.71
CA ALA A 25 13.19 -15.45 -8.57
C ALA A 25 12.10 -16.29 -7.90
N GLY A 26 10.86 -16.24 -8.40
CA GLY A 26 9.76 -17.05 -7.88
C GLY A 26 8.99 -16.44 -6.72
N LEU A 27 9.21 -15.16 -6.39
CA LEU A 27 8.43 -14.50 -5.34
C LEU A 27 7.04 -14.13 -5.83
N PRO A 28 6.00 -14.43 -5.05
CA PRO A 28 4.65 -14.01 -5.40
C PRO A 28 4.49 -12.50 -5.23
N VAL A 29 3.74 -11.88 -6.14
CA VAL A 29 3.48 -10.43 -6.16
C VAL A 29 2.01 -10.20 -6.49
N ILE A 30 1.36 -9.34 -5.70
CA ILE A 30 0.01 -8.86 -5.99
C ILE A 30 0.03 -7.34 -6.05
N HIS A 31 -0.35 -6.79 -7.19
CA HIS A 31 -0.59 -5.34 -7.33
C HIS A 31 -2.03 -5.04 -6.92
N CYS A 32 -2.23 -3.90 -6.29
CA CYS A 32 -3.55 -3.49 -5.84
C CYS A 32 -3.69 -1.98 -5.83
N GLN A 33 -4.93 -1.52 -5.61
CA GLN A 33 -5.25 -0.11 -5.41
C GLN A 33 -5.90 0.06 -4.06
N LEU A 34 -5.42 1.02 -3.31
CA LEU A 34 -5.95 1.38 -2.00
C LEU A 34 -6.62 2.75 -2.09
N HIS A 35 -7.68 2.95 -1.31
CA HIS A 35 -8.34 4.25 -1.19
C HIS A 35 -8.26 4.72 0.24
N HIS A 36 -7.71 5.91 0.43
CA HIS A 36 -7.64 6.57 1.73
C HIS A 36 -8.59 7.76 1.76
N ASP A 37 -9.36 7.87 2.84
CA ASP A 37 -10.25 8.99 3.09
C ASP A 37 -10.15 9.32 4.58
N GLY A 38 -9.77 10.55 4.88
CA GLY A 38 -9.59 10.93 6.27
C GLY A 38 -9.52 12.43 6.46
N GLU A 39 -9.47 12.83 7.72
CA GLU A 39 -9.30 14.22 8.12
C GLU A 39 -7.98 14.37 8.84
N LEU A 40 -7.23 15.40 8.48
CA LEU A 40 -5.96 15.72 9.10
C LEU A 40 -5.89 17.20 9.41
N SER A 41 -5.13 17.53 10.44
CA SER A 41 -4.92 18.92 10.83
C SER A 41 -3.64 19.46 10.22
N GLU A 42 -3.74 20.59 9.53
CA GLU A 42 -2.59 21.26 8.94
C GLU A 42 -2.79 22.76 9.08
N ALA A 43 -1.78 23.47 9.58
CA ALA A 43 -1.85 24.93 9.81
C ALA A 43 -3.08 25.34 10.63
N LYS A 44 -3.40 24.55 11.67
CA LYS A 44 -4.53 24.75 12.59
C LYS A 44 -5.90 24.63 11.89
N GLN A 45 -5.96 23.98 10.74
CA GLN A 45 -7.20 23.75 10.00
C GLN A 45 -7.37 22.28 9.72
N ILE A 46 -8.62 21.84 9.64
CA ILE A 46 -8.94 20.48 9.26
C ILE A 46 -8.93 20.38 7.74
N ARG A 47 -8.17 19.41 7.22
CA ARG A 47 -8.16 19.12 5.80
C ARG A 47 -8.81 17.77 5.53
N GLN A 48 -9.65 17.70 4.52
CA GLN A 48 -10.11 16.44 3.95
C GLN A 48 -9.01 15.90 3.06
N VAL A 49 -8.61 14.66 3.31
CA VAL A 49 -7.58 13.99 2.50
C VAL A 49 -8.23 12.79 1.82
N ARG A 50 -8.21 12.77 0.51
CA ARG A 50 -8.71 11.65 -0.29
C ARG A 50 -7.71 11.33 -1.37
N MET A 51 -7.40 10.04 -1.51
CA MET A 51 -6.46 9.64 -2.54
C MET A 51 -6.57 8.16 -2.82
N ASN A 52 -6.22 7.80 -4.04
CA ASN A 52 -5.99 6.41 -4.41
C ASN A 52 -4.49 6.19 -4.47
N VAL A 53 -4.05 5.05 -3.96
CA VAL A 53 -2.62 4.73 -3.87
C VAL A 53 -2.40 3.40 -4.56
N GLU A 54 -1.50 3.42 -5.54
CA GLU A 54 -1.03 2.18 -6.18
C GLU A 54 -0.11 1.46 -5.20
N ALA A 55 -0.37 0.18 -4.94
CA ALA A 55 0.37 -0.58 -3.94
C ALA A 55 0.73 -1.97 -4.46
N VAL A 56 1.65 -2.61 -3.77
CA VAL A 56 2.10 -3.95 -4.14
C VAL A 56 2.48 -4.72 -2.87
N ALA A 57 2.15 -6.01 -2.87
CA ALA A 57 2.57 -6.94 -1.82
C ALA A 57 3.50 -7.96 -2.44
N VAL A 58 4.74 -8.02 -1.98
CA VAL A 58 5.78 -8.91 -2.50
C VAL A 58 6.17 -9.90 -1.40
N GLY A 59 6.18 -11.19 -1.73
CA GLY A 59 6.54 -12.24 -0.79
C GLY A 59 5.36 -12.68 0.07
N ASP A 60 5.64 -13.11 1.30
CA ASP A 60 4.63 -13.75 2.15
C ASP A 60 3.43 -12.85 2.47
N ILE A 61 3.62 -11.54 2.51
CA ILE A 61 2.53 -10.60 2.79
C ILE A 61 1.39 -10.70 1.75
N HIS A 62 1.68 -11.23 0.57
CA HIS A 62 0.65 -11.40 -0.47
C HIS A 62 -0.52 -12.26 0.02
N GLN A 63 -0.27 -13.20 0.94
CA GLN A 63 -1.32 -14.09 1.44
C GLN A 63 -2.42 -13.32 2.17
N GLU A 64 -2.04 -12.32 2.96
CA GLU A 64 -3.00 -11.48 3.67
C GLU A 64 -3.80 -10.63 2.69
N LEU A 65 -3.14 -10.09 1.68
CA LEU A 65 -3.82 -9.30 0.65
C LEU A 65 -4.75 -10.18 -0.20
N LEU A 66 -4.32 -11.40 -0.50
CA LEU A 66 -5.09 -12.33 -1.32
C LEU A 66 -6.45 -12.65 -0.69
N THR A 67 -6.49 -12.78 0.64
CA THR A 67 -7.70 -13.15 1.36
C THR A 67 -8.57 -11.96 1.75
N MET A 68 -8.10 -10.73 1.56
CA MET A 68 -8.90 -9.54 1.83
C MET A 68 -10.01 -9.39 0.80
N ASP A 69 -11.20 -9.04 1.26
CA ASP A 69 -12.32 -8.70 0.38
C ASP A 69 -12.17 -7.28 -0.16
N LEU A 70 -12.66 -7.05 -1.36
CA LEU A 70 -12.76 -5.70 -1.88
C LEU A 70 -13.68 -4.88 -0.99
N GLY A 71 -13.26 -3.65 -0.68
CA GLY A 71 -13.97 -2.77 0.24
C GLY A 71 -13.54 -2.91 1.70
N ALA A 72 -12.78 -3.96 2.04
CA ALA A 72 -12.30 -4.12 3.41
C ALA A 72 -11.32 -3.00 3.77
N VAL A 73 -11.43 -2.51 5.01
CA VAL A 73 -10.57 -1.46 5.55
C VAL A 73 -9.54 -2.07 6.48
N ALA A 74 -8.29 -1.65 6.33
CA ALA A 74 -7.20 -2.11 7.17
C ALA A 74 -6.16 -1.00 7.33
N VAL A 75 -5.22 -1.21 8.24
CA VAL A 75 -4.06 -0.36 8.39
C VAL A 75 -2.90 -1.02 7.65
N PHE A 76 -2.39 -0.34 6.65
CA PHE A 76 -1.29 -0.81 5.82
C PHE A 76 -0.02 -0.08 6.20
N GLU A 77 1.06 -0.81 6.38
CA GLU A 77 2.39 -0.23 6.63
C GLU A 77 3.36 -0.70 5.57
N GLY A 78 4.31 0.15 5.25
CA GLY A 78 5.34 -0.18 4.29
C GLY A 78 6.14 1.05 3.90
N PHE A 79 6.59 1.06 2.66
CA PHE A 79 7.45 2.15 2.18
C PHE A 79 7.08 2.54 0.75
N LEU A 80 7.53 3.71 0.35
CA LEU A 80 7.32 4.23 -1.00
C LEU A 80 8.59 4.09 -1.82
N THR A 81 8.43 3.70 -3.09
CA THR A 81 9.52 3.74 -4.05
C THR A 81 8.93 4.05 -5.43
N GLN A 82 9.77 4.40 -6.38
CA GLN A 82 9.27 4.59 -7.74
C GLN A 82 9.01 3.22 -8.39
N LYS A 83 8.08 3.21 -9.32
CA LYS A 83 7.56 1.97 -9.91
C LYS A 83 8.63 1.17 -10.63
N THR A 84 9.44 1.85 -11.44
CA THR A 84 10.59 1.26 -12.12
C THR A 84 11.70 2.32 -12.20
N LEU A 85 12.88 1.92 -12.66
CA LEU A 85 13.98 2.86 -12.84
C LEU A 85 13.64 4.02 -13.80
N ARG A 86 12.69 3.80 -14.71
CA ARG A 86 12.30 4.81 -15.71
C ARG A 86 10.91 5.39 -15.46
N ASN A 87 10.19 4.87 -14.50
CA ASN A 87 8.84 5.35 -14.17
C ASN A 87 8.84 5.88 -12.76
N GLU A 88 8.78 7.20 -12.62
CA GLU A 88 8.87 7.89 -11.33
C GLU A 88 7.58 7.84 -10.52
N ARG A 89 6.50 7.26 -11.05
CA ARG A 89 5.27 7.11 -10.27
C ARG A 89 5.58 6.34 -8.99
N LEU A 90 5.00 6.80 -7.88
CA LEU A 90 5.23 6.16 -6.59
C LEU A 90 4.34 4.93 -6.44
N VAL A 91 4.93 3.90 -5.87
CA VAL A 91 4.22 2.68 -5.50
C VAL A 91 4.48 2.42 -4.02
N PHE A 92 3.43 2.08 -3.31
CA PHE A 92 3.48 1.74 -1.90
C PHE A 92 3.73 0.23 -1.76
N HIS A 93 4.91 -0.14 -1.26
CA HIS A 93 5.24 -1.54 -0.95
C HIS A 93 4.72 -1.88 0.43
N ILE A 94 3.72 -2.73 0.49
CA ILE A 94 3.07 -3.13 1.73
C ILE A 94 3.92 -4.20 2.42
N THR A 95 4.29 -3.96 3.67
CA THR A 95 5.05 -4.93 4.47
C THR A 95 4.28 -5.48 5.65
N LYS A 96 3.18 -4.81 6.03
CA LYS A 96 2.35 -5.25 7.17
C LYS A 96 0.91 -4.78 6.95
N ILE A 97 -0.03 -5.65 7.28
CA ILE A 97 -1.47 -5.34 7.22
C ILE A 97 -2.07 -5.68 8.59
N THR A 98 -2.77 -4.73 9.19
CA THR A 98 -3.44 -4.93 10.48
C THR A 98 -4.91 -4.63 10.29
N SER A 99 -5.76 -5.55 10.75
CA SER A 99 -7.20 -5.36 10.68
C SER A 99 -7.61 -4.12 11.46
N ASN A 100 -8.49 -3.32 10.84
CA ASN A 100 -9.01 -2.10 11.47
C ASN A 100 -10.36 -2.42 12.12
N GLU A 101 -10.29 -2.96 13.33
CA GLU A 101 -11.48 -3.28 14.12
C GLU A 101 -11.67 -2.32 15.27
#